data_c4f2c6618e56f5127306b9871f3bc769
#
_entry.id   c4f2c6618e56f5127306b9871f3bc769
#
_cell.length_a   1.000
_cell.length_b   1.000
_cell.length_c   1.000
_cell.angle_alpha   90.00
_cell.angle_beta   90.00
_cell.angle_gamma   90.00
#
_symmetry.space_group_name_H-M   'P 1'
#
loop_
_entity.id
_entity.type
_entity.pdbx_description
1 polymer ?
#
loop_
_entity_poly.entity_id
_entity_poly.type
_entity_poly.pdbx_seq_one_letter_code
_entity_poly.pdbx_strand_id
1 'polypeptide(L)' 'MIEESEEDVPYSPVVIREKLFPAEWMTVEEAVDRMELVGHDFFLFIDARTDRSSVVYRRKGWDYGVIGLHEEAEAQAS' A
#
# COMPACT_ATOMS: atom_id res chain seq x y z
N MET A 1 10.03 -14.10 2.97
CA MET A 1 8.77 -14.69 2.93
C MET A 1 7.71 -13.88 3.64
N ILE A 2 6.55 -13.86 3.11
CA ILE A 2 5.50 -13.06 3.68
C ILE A 2 4.79 -13.83 4.74
N GLU A 3 4.62 -13.16 5.84
CA GLU A 3 3.96 -13.76 6.92
C GLU A 3 2.60 -13.19 7.04
N GLU A 4 1.62 -14.00 6.89
CA GLU A 4 0.30 -13.50 7.00
C GLU A 4 -0.20 -13.80 8.37
N SER A 5 -0.38 -12.78 9.15
CA SER A 5 -0.83 -12.96 10.50
C SER A 5 -2.32 -13.02 10.48
N GLU A 6 -2.85 -14.11 10.91
CA GLU A 6 -4.29 -14.22 10.94
C GLU A 6 -4.81 -14.07 12.33
N GLU A 7 -4.03 -13.47 13.19
CA GLU A 7 -4.44 -13.31 14.54
C GLU A 7 -5.49 -12.28 14.70
N ASP A 8 -6.62 -12.66 15.25
CA ASP A 8 -7.66 -11.70 15.51
C ASP A 8 -7.38 -11.05 16.82
N VAL A 9 -7.54 -9.77 16.88
CA VAL A 9 -7.44 -9.04 18.12
C VAL A 9 -8.78 -9.10 18.79
N PRO A 10 -8.86 -9.68 19.95
CA PRO A 10 -10.16 -9.94 20.55
C PRO A 10 -10.80 -8.74 21.21
N TYR A 11 -10.65 -7.58 20.63
CA TYR A 11 -11.36 -6.43 21.13
C TYR A 11 -12.68 -6.39 20.46
N SER A 12 -13.68 -6.44 21.22
CA SER A 12 -14.99 -6.27 20.68
C SER A 12 -15.24 -4.81 20.46
N PRO A 13 -15.76 -4.43 19.35
CA PRO A 13 -16.28 -5.22 18.23
C PRO A 13 -15.35 -5.26 17.04
N VAL A 14 -14.09 -4.94 17.23
CA VAL A 14 -13.17 -4.79 16.12
C VAL A 14 -12.24 -5.98 16.00
N VAL A 15 -12.10 -6.50 14.81
CA VAL A 15 -11.18 -7.57 14.53
C VAL A 15 -10.13 -7.02 13.59
N ILE A 16 -8.85 -7.13 13.96
CA ILE A 16 -7.76 -6.59 13.18
C ILE A 16 -6.86 -7.72 12.74
N ARG A 17 -6.55 -7.74 11.46
CA ARG A 17 -5.64 -8.70 10.90
C ARG A 17 -4.50 -7.98 10.24
N GLU A 18 -3.34 -8.56 10.35
CA GLU A 18 -2.15 -7.90 9.89
C GLU A 18 -1.43 -8.72 8.85
N LYS A 19 -0.90 -8.07 7.83
CA LYS A 19 -0.08 -8.71 6.83
C LYS A 19 1.14 -7.89 6.59
N LEU A 20 2.24 -8.57 6.30
CA LEU A 20 3.47 -7.91 5.97
C LEU A 20 3.88 -8.32 4.57
N PHE A 21 4.24 -7.35 3.76
CA PHE A 21 4.71 -7.59 2.42
C PHE A 21 6.14 -7.13 2.30
N PRO A 22 6.95 -7.80 1.48
CA PRO A 22 8.31 -7.32 1.28
C PRO A 22 8.28 -5.99 0.56
N ALA A 23 9.22 -5.14 0.90
CA ALA A 23 9.33 -3.86 0.23
C ALA A 23 9.86 -4.09 -1.18
N GLU A 24 9.18 -3.54 -2.16
CA GLU A 24 9.61 -3.62 -3.54
C GLU A 24 9.58 -2.25 -4.15
N TRP A 25 10.69 -1.87 -4.75
CA TRP A 25 10.78 -0.57 -5.40
C TRP A 25 10.34 -0.70 -6.85
N MET A 26 9.47 0.18 -7.28
CA MET A 26 9.01 0.16 -8.66
C MET A 26 8.39 1.50 -8.97
N THR A 27 8.15 1.76 -10.24
CA THR A 27 7.48 2.99 -10.63
C THR A 27 5.99 2.83 -10.41
N VAL A 28 5.28 3.95 -10.45
CA VAL A 28 3.84 3.91 -10.30
C VAL A 28 3.21 3.07 -11.42
N GLU A 29 3.72 3.22 -12.64
CA GLU A 29 3.17 2.45 -13.74
C GLU A 29 3.36 0.96 -13.55
N GLU A 30 4.52 0.59 -13.03
CA GLU A 30 4.75 -0.82 -12.76
C GLU A 30 3.82 -1.32 -11.67
N ALA A 31 3.57 -0.48 -10.67
CA ALA A 31 2.69 -0.87 -9.60
C ALA A 31 1.27 -1.06 -10.10
N VAL A 32 0.83 -0.21 -11.01
CA VAL A 32 -0.50 -0.37 -11.60
C VAL A 32 -0.56 -1.69 -12.36
N ASP A 33 0.48 -2.00 -13.12
CA ASP A 33 0.50 -3.25 -13.85
C ASP A 33 0.45 -4.44 -12.91
N ARG A 34 1.19 -4.37 -11.82
CA ARG A 34 1.17 -5.45 -10.85
C ARG A 34 -0.19 -5.59 -10.22
N MET A 35 -0.81 -4.46 -9.90
CA MET A 35 -2.13 -4.48 -9.32
C MET A 35 -3.12 -5.16 -10.26
N GLU A 36 -3.05 -4.81 -11.54
CA GLU A 36 -3.96 -5.42 -12.49
C GLU A 36 -3.68 -6.90 -12.66
N LEU A 37 -2.41 -7.25 -12.64
CA LEU A 37 -2.05 -8.62 -12.85
C LEU A 37 -2.54 -9.50 -11.71
N VAL A 38 -2.43 -9.05 -10.47
CA VAL A 38 -2.90 -9.85 -9.35
C VAL A 38 -4.39 -9.70 -9.13
N GLY A 39 -5.03 -8.77 -9.80
CA GLY A 39 -6.48 -8.66 -9.71
C GLY A 39 -6.96 -8.00 -8.45
N HIS A 40 -6.14 -7.15 -7.85
CA HIS A 40 -6.53 -6.46 -6.63
C HIS A 40 -6.94 -5.04 -6.95
N ASP A 41 -7.56 -4.39 -6.00
CA ASP A 41 -7.97 -3.00 -6.18
C ASP A 41 -6.94 -2.04 -5.66
N PHE A 42 -5.87 -2.54 -5.07
CA PHE A 42 -4.79 -1.69 -4.60
C PHE A 42 -3.51 -2.50 -4.57
N PHE A 43 -2.38 -1.82 -4.50
CA PHE A 43 -1.08 -2.47 -4.49
C PHE A 43 -0.09 -1.59 -3.74
N LEU A 44 0.61 -2.19 -2.78
CA LEU A 44 1.60 -1.47 -1.98
C LEU A 44 2.97 -1.61 -2.60
N PHE A 45 3.74 -0.53 -2.59
CA PHE A 45 5.07 -0.56 -3.19
C PHE A 45 5.87 0.62 -2.65
N ILE A 46 7.15 0.63 -2.94
CA ILE A 46 7.98 1.78 -2.66
C ILE A 46 8.20 2.49 -3.99
N ASP A 47 7.80 3.74 -4.06
CA ASP A 47 7.92 4.50 -5.29
C ASP A 47 9.40 4.75 -5.57
N ALA A 48 9.90 4.18 -6.66
CA ALA A 48 11.32 4.27 -6.95
C ALA A 48 11.78 5.68 -7.20
N ARG A 49 10.88 6.58 -7.56
CA ARG A 49 11.25 7.95 -7.82
C ARG A 49 11.39 8.77 -6.55
N THR A 50 10.69 8.41 -5.51
CA THR A 50 10.66 9.22 -4.30
C THR A 50 11.08 8.46 -3.06
N ASP A 51 11.26 7.14 -3.18
CA ASP A 51 11.56 6.29 -2.03
C ASP A 51 10.48 6.33 -0.99
N ARG A 52 9.28 6.62 -1.37
CA ARG A 52 8.18 6.69 -0.44
C ARG A 52 7.37 5.42 -0.48
N SER A 53 6.99 4.96 0.70
CA SER A 53 6.03 3.87 0.78
C SER A 53 4.72 4.39 0.23
N SER A 54 4.16 3.69 -0.71
CA SER A 54 3.03 4.20 -1.47
C SER A 54 2.02 3.10 -1.71
N VAL A 55 0.83 3.51 -2.07
CA VAL A 55 -0.20 2.58 -2.48
C VAL A 55 -0.88 3.15 -3.72
N VAL A 56 -1.02 2.30 -4.73
CA VAL A 56 -1.80 2.68 -5.89
C VAL A 56 -3.14 1.97 -5.73
N TYR A 57 -4.20 2.62 -6.15
CA TYR A 57 -5.53 2.04 -5.99
C TYR A 57 -6.39 2.38 -7.20
N ARG A 58 -7.37 1.55 -7.42
CA ARG A 58 -8.25 1.69 -8.57
C ARG A 58 -9.38 2.62 -8.22
N ARG A 59 -9.67 3.52 -9.12
CA ARG A 59 -10.83 4.35 -9.01
C ARG A 59 -11.81 3.89 -10.07
N LYS A 60 -12.78 4.68 -10.38
CA LYS A 60 -13.77 4.29 -11.35
C LYS A 60 -13.19 4.28 -12.74
N GLY A 61 -13.58 3.27 -13.51
CA GLY A 61 -13.11 3.17 -14.88
C GLY A 61 -11.64 2.82 -14.89
N TRP A 62 -10.91 3.46 -15.78
CA TRP A 62 -9.47 3.22 -15.88
C TRP A 62 -8.71 4.32 -15.16
N ASP A 63 -9.25 4.78 -14.07
CA ASP A 63 -8.67 5.85 -13.30
C ASP A 63 -7.97 5.24 -12.09
N TYR A 64 -6.80 5.77 -11.75
CA TYR A 64 -6.04 5.25 -10.63
C TYR A 64 -5.58 6.37 -9.74
N GLY A 65 -5.40 6.08 -8.47
CA GLY A 65 -4.88 7.05 -7.54
C GLY A 65 -3.66 6.51 -6.86
N VAL A 66 -2.81 7.40 -6.37
CA VAL A 66 -1.61 7.02 -5.65
C VAL A 66 -1.54 7.82 -4.38
N ILE A 67 -1.30 7.13 -3.29
CA ILE A 67 -1.13 7.77 -2.01
C ILE A 67 0.26 7.40 -1.52
N GLY A 68 1.06 8.40 -1.15
CA GLY A 68 2.38 8.15 -0.66
C GLY A 68 2.52 8.65 0.75
N LEU A 69 3.39 8.02 1.52
CA LEU A 69 3.70 8.48 2.85
C LEU A 69 4.83 9.48 2.77
N HIS A 70 4.61 10.62 3.37
CA HIS A 70 5.59 11.68 3.33
C HIS A 70 6.20 11.80 4.72
N GLU A 71 7.42 11.36 4.85
CA GLU A 71 8.06 11.40 6.11
C GLU A 71 8.65 12.74 6.33
N GLU A 72 7.95 13.59 7.01
CA GLU A 72 8.38 14.93 7.10
C GLU A 72 7.96 15.52 8.41
N ALA A 73 8.89 15.71 9.28
CA ALA A 73 8.58 16.14 10.61
C ALA A 73 7.89 17.47 10.61
N GLU A 74 8.32 18.35 9.74
CA GLU A 74 7.69 19.66 9.74
C GLU A 74 6.27 19.58 9.34
N ALA A 75 5.94 18.72 8.42
CA ALA A 75 4.57 18.62 7.99
C ALA A 75 3.72 18.15 9.11
N GLN A 76 4.26 17.30 9.93
CA GLN A 76 3.49 16.85 11.02
C GLN A 76 3.42 17.80 12.12
N ALA A 77 4.44 18.57 12.28
CA ALA A 77 4.45 19.55 13.33
C ALA A 77 3.50 20.66 13.05
N SER A 78 3.13 20.86 11.86
CA SER A 78 2.25 21.99 11.56
C SER A 78 0.83 21.73 11.93
#